data_e19af403c9b279147fc1395ec3eab4f2
#
_entry.id   e19af403c9b279147fc1395ec3eab4f2
#
_cell.length_a   1.000
_cell.length_b   1.000
_cell.length_c   1.000
_cell.angle_alpha   90.00
_cell.angle_beta   90.00
_cell.angle_gamma   90.00
#
_symmetry.space_group_name_H-M   'P 1'
#
loop_
_entity.id
_entity.type
_entity.pdbx_description
1 polymer ?
#
loop_
_entity_poly.entity_id
_entity_poly.type
_entity_poly.pdbx_seq_one_letter_code
_entity_poly.pdbx_strand_id
1 'polypeptide(L)'
;MPFPPRPLLAALFALPLAAQPPAVKAEVIPITETIPDDPEVQKVIAPLAEEIRASFGQPLVQAPQGVLRGRRGEENPLGYWVSDVMRRAAQPLVGAPVRFAITNAGGLRANLRPGQIKVGDIFELMPFENELVVIELTGAEVIQVVKEGLLRRGGEPCSGVKVKVEGTPQQATLSVTWEDGSPIDPAAVVKVATSDYLYGGGDSIPTLKKGRHPFTTGITLRQMLLDECAALGKAGKDLLSPATGRYTVPVPILEAIRDKTLKL
;
A
#
# COMPACT_ATOMS: atom_id res chain seq x y z
N MET A 1 84.93 -34.18 -9.22
CA MET A 1 83.91 -34.71 -8.31
C MET A 1 82.55 -34.23 -8.83
N PRO A 2 81.71 -35.17 -9.29
CA PRO A 2 80.40 -34.82 -9.80
C PRO A 2 79.37 -34.71 -8.66
N PHE A 3 78.48 -33.73 -8.70
CA PHE A 3 77.36 -33.53 -7.76
C PHE A 3 76.22 -34.55 -8.00
N PRO A 4 75.63 -35.06 -6.92
CA PRO A 4 74.49 -36.01 -7.08
C PRO A 4 73.20 -35.28 -7.49
N PRO A 5 72.31 -35.99 -8.20
CA PRO A 5 71.01 -35.41 -8.65
C PRO A 5 70.03 -35.21 -7.47
N ARG A 6 69.43 -34.04 -7.42
CA ARG A 6 68.34 -33.74 -6.49
C ARG A 6 67.06 -34.44 -6.94
N PRO A 7 66.22 -35.00 -6.03
CA PRO A 7 64.96 -35.57 -6.37
C PRO A 7 63.92 -34.44 -6.59
N LEU A 8 63.21 -34.50 -7.71
CA LEU A 8 62.02 -33.71 -7.97
C LEU A 8 60.87 -34.17 -7.06
N LEU A 9 60.48 -33.36 -6.12
CA LEU A 9 59.25 -33.58 -5.34
C LEU A 9 58.06 -33.17 -6.22
N ALA A 10 57.32 -34.14 -6.73
CA ALA A 10 56.01 -33.89 -7.40
C ALA A 10 54.95 -33.64 -6.35
N ALA A 11 54.53 -32.38 -6.20
CA ALA A 11 53.38 -32.02 -5.35
C ALA A 11 52.09 -32.42 -6.08
N LEU A 12 51.43 -33.49 -5.61
CA LEU A 12 50.07 -33.83 -6.01
C LEU A 12 49.11 -32.77 -5.40
N PHE A 13 48.61 -31.90 -6.24
CA PHE A 13 47.46 -31.07 -5.88
C PHE A 13 46.21 -31.94 -5.91
N ALA A 14 45.69 -32.32 -4.74
CA ALA A 14 44.37 -32.91 -4.62
C ALA A 14 43.34 -31.77 -4.81
N LEU A 15 42.69 -31.74 -5.97
CA LEU A 15 41.52 -30.86 -6.19
C LEU A 15 40.40 -31.35 -5.27
N PRO A 16 39.76 -30.45 -4.50
CA PRO A 16 38.61 -30.86 -3.73
C PRO A 16 37.47 -31.27 -4.68
N LEU A 17 37.03 -32.52 -4.52
CA LEU A 17 35.83 -33.03 -5.20
C LEU A 17 34.64 -32.20 -4.66
N ALA A 18 34.16 -31.24 -5.45
CA ALA A 18 32.99 -30.51 -5.12
C ALA A 18 31.79 -31.47 -5.02
N ALA A 19 31.32 -31.74 -3.82
CA ALA A 19 30.12 -32.51 -3.61
C ALA A 19 28.97 -31.81 -4.31
N GLN A 20 28.38 -32.45 -5.31
CA GLN A 20 27.17 -31.92 -5.95
C GLN A 20 26.07 -31.88 -4.90
N PRO A 21 25.33 -30.76 -4.80
CA PRO A 21 24.18 -30.70 -3.89
C PRO A 21 23.19 -31.82 -4.28
N PRO A 22 22.53 -32.44 -3.29
CA PRO A 22 21.56 -33.49 -3.57
C PRO A 22 20.48 -32.97 -4.51
N ALA A 23 20.17 -33.75 -5.55
CA ALA A 23 19.09 -33.41 -6.48
C ALA A 23 17.76 -33.45 -5.73
N VAL A 24 17.17 -32.28 -5.47
CA VAL A 24 15.84 -32.18 -4.90
C VAL A 24 14.82 -32.40 -6.01
N LYS A 25 14.05 -33.47 -5.90
CA LYS A 25 12.87 -33.67 -6.75
C LYS A 25 11.67 -32.99 -6.04
N ALA A 26 11.08 -32.00 -6.67
CA ALA A 26 9.85 -31.38 -6.21
C ALA A 26 8.71 -31.83 -7.13
N GLU A 27 7.62 -32.29 -6.53
CA GLU A 27 6.37 -32.57 -7.23
C GLU A 27 5.36 -31.51 -6.82
N VAL A 28 4.71 -30.89 -7.81
CA VAL A 28 3.62 -29.93 -7.58
C VAL A 28 2.31 -30.67 -7.68
N ILE A 29 1.61 -30.83 -6.57
CA ILE A 29 0.26 -31.38 -6.53
C ILE A 29 -0.71 -30.22 -6.55
N PRO A 30 -1.45 -29.96 -7.65
CA PRO A 30 -2.43 -28.89 -7.71
C PRO A 30 -3.62 -29.25 -6.82
N ILE A 31 -4.00 -28.33 -5.93
CA ILE A 31 -5.25 -28.44 -5.16
C ILE A 31 -6.39 -27.99 -6.09
N THR A 32 -7.24 -28.93 -6.47
CA THR A 32 -8.36 -28.70 -7.37
C THR A 32 -9.68 -29.08 -6.68
N GLU A 33 -10.80 -28.65 -7.23
CA GLU A 33 -12.14 -29.01 -6.73
C GLU A 33 -12.44 -30.53 -6.74
N THR A 34 -11.58 -31.33 -7.40
CA THR A 34 -11.69 -32.79 -7.42
C THR A 34 -11.16 -33.46 -6.15
N ILE A 35 -10.41 -32.72 -5.33
CA ILE A 35 -9.94 -33.22 -4.04
C ILE A 35 -11.08 -33.00 -3.03
N PRO A 36 -11.64 -34.07 -2.44
CA PRO A 36 -12.73 -33.91 -1.50
C PRO A 36 -12.27 -33.18 -0.22
N ASP A 37 -13.19 -32.42 0.36
CA ASP A 37 -12.96 -31.79 1.65
C ASP A 37 -12.77 -32.85 2.75
N ASP A 38 -11.87 -32.58 3.69
CA ASP A 38 -11.67 -33.42 4.86
C ASP A 38 -12.87 -33.28 5.82
N PRO A 39 -13.59 -34.39 6.13
CA PRO A 39 -14.79 -34.34 6.97
C PRO A 39 -14.54 -33.83 8.39
N GLU A 40 -13.36 -34.09 8.97
CA GLU A 40 -13.04 -33.63 10.33
C GLU A 40 -12.75 -32.12 10.33
N VAL A 41 -12.06 -31.62 9.30
CA VAL A 41 -11.88 -30.18 9.12
C VAL A 41 -13.23 -29.49 8.89
N GLN A 42 -14.10 -30.07 8.04
CA GLN A 42 -15.43 -29.52 7.80
C GLN A 42 -16.29 -29.41 9.05
N LYS A 43 -16.25 -30.39 9.97
CA LYS A 43 -16.96 -30.31 11.25
C LYS A 43 -16.54 -29.11 12.09
N VAL A 44 -15.25 -28.74 12.05
CA VAL A 44 -14.71 -27.63 12.84
C VAL A 44 -15.09 -26.29 12.19
N ILE A 45 -14.97 -26.17 10.86
CA ILE A 45 -15.16 -24.89 10.18
C ILE A 45 -16.61 -24.58 9.83
N ALA A 46 -17.48 -25.59 9.65
CA ALA A 46 -18.84 -25.37 9.18
C ALA A 46 -19.66 -24.38 10.03
N PRO A 47 -19.70 -24.46 11.38
CA PRO A 47 -20.42 -23.50 12.21
C PRO A 47 -19.91 -22.06 12.03
N LEU A 48 -18.58 -21.88 12.02
CA LEU A 48 -17.95 -20.58 11.84
C LEU A 48 -18.15 -20.03 10.42
N ALA A 49 -18.10 -20.91 9.42
CA ALA A 49 -18.33 -20.53 8.03
C ALA A 49 -19.74 -20.01 7.78
N GLU A 50 -20.76 -20.56 8.45
CA GLU A 50 -22.13 -20.10 8.34
C GLU A 50 -22.30 -18.70 8.95
N GLU A 51 -21.77 -18.48 10.15
CA GLU A 51 -21.78 -17.18 10.81
C GLU A 51 -21.04 -16.10 9.98
N ILE A 52 -19.87 -16.44 9.47
CA ILE A 52 -19.09 -15.55 8.62
C ILE A 52 -19.85 -15.22 7.31
N ARG A 53 -20.45 -16.23 6.65
CA ARG A 53 -21.25 -15.98 5.43
C ARG A 53 -22.41 -15.04 5.69
N ALA A 54 -23.11 -15.20 6.81
CA ALA A 54 -24.22 -14.33 7.18
C ALA A 54 -23.75 -12.90 7.42
N SER A 55 -22.65 -12.72 8.17
CA SER A 55 -22.05 -11.41 8.44
C SER A 55 -21.50 -10.75 7.18
N PHE A 56 -20.66 -11.47 6.43
CA PHE A 56 -20.01 -10.94 5.21
C PHE A 56 -20.96 -10.69 4.07
N GLY A 57 -22.10 -11.38 4.05
CA GLY A 57 -23.18 -11.20 3.07
C GLY A 57 -23.99 -9.92 3.26
N GLN A 58 -23.85 -9.21 4.39
CA GLN A 58 -24.64 -8.01 4.69
C GLN A 58 -24.33 -6.87 3.69
N PRO A 59 -25.37 -6.30 3.03
CA PRO A 59 -25.20 -5.21 2.10
C PRO A 59 -24.88 -3.91 2.84
N LEU A 60 -23.97 -3.11 2.28
CA LEU A 60 -23.59 -1.81 2.83
C LEU A 60 -24.04 -0.64 1.94
N VAL A 61 -23.62 -0.62 0.66
CA VAL A 61 -23.82 0.51 -0.23
C VAL A 61 -23.81 0.06 -1.68
N GLN A 62 -24.48 0.78 -2.58
CA GLN A 62 -24.35 0.60 -4.02
C GLN A 62 -23.13 1.35 -4.55
N ALA A 63 -22.37 0.73 -5.43
CA ALA A 63 -21.28 1.32 -6.19
C ALA A 63 -21.53 1.11 -7.68
N PRO A 64 -22.33 1.96 -8.36
CA PRO A 64 -22.79 1.69 -9.73
C PRO A 64 -21.65 1.48 -10.75
N GLN A 65 -20.55 2.19 -10.57
CA GLN A 65 -19.35 2.08 -11.41
C GLN A 65 -18.21 1.30 -10.75
N GLY A 66 -18.40 0.92 -9.48
CA GLY A 66 -17.32 0.39 -8.65
C GLY A 66 -16.27 1.46 -8.32
N VAL A 67 -15.29 1.08 -7.50
CA VAL A 67 -14.11 1.88 -7.22
C VAL A 67 -12.89 0.98 -7.40
N LEU A 68 -12.12 1.25 -8.44
CA LEU A 68 -11.06 0.36 -8.89
C LEU A 68 -9.69 0.92 -8.55
N ARG A 69 -8.78 0.01 -8.30
CA ARG A 69 -7.36 0.29 -8.14
C ARG A 69 -6.71 0.45 -9.51
N GLY A 70 -5.95 1.51 -9.72
CA GLY A 70 -5.10 1.65 -10.89
C GLY A 70 -3.92 0.66 -10.87
N ARG A 71 -3.29 0.47 -12.01
CA ARG A 71 -2.01 -0.23 -12.10
C ARG A 71 -0.90 0.64 -11.49
N ARG A 72 0.25 0.03 -11.24
CA ARG A 72 1.42 0.77 -10.74
C ARG A 72 1.78 1.93 -11.67
N GLY A 73 1.83 3.14 -11.13
CA GLY A 73 2.11 4.36 -11.89
C GLY A 73 0.91 4.97 -12.59
N GLU A 74 -0.27 4.35 -12.51
CA GLU A 74 -1.54 4.93 -12.96
C GLU A 74 -2.27 5.60 -11.81
N GLU A 75 -3.28 6.41 -12.16
CA GLU A 75 -4.23 6.95 -11.20
C GLU A 75 -4.90 5.83 -10.41
N ASN A 76 -5.06 6.04 -9.10
CA ASN A 76 -5.60 5.01 -8.19
C ASN A 76 -6.86 5.52 -7.47
N PRO A 77 -8.03 5.53 -8.13
CA PRO A 77 -9.27 6.02 -7.53
C PRO A 77 -9.63 5.33 -6.21
N LEU A 78 -9.40 4.00 -6.11
CA LEU A 78 -9.65 3.26 -4.88
C LEU A 78 -8.77 3.76 -3.73
N GLY A 79 -7.49 3.96 -4.01
CA GLY A 79 -6.56 4.52 -3.03
C GLY A 79 -6.91 5.95 -2.63
N TYR A 80 -7.39 6.76 -3.59
CA TYR A 80 -7.87 8.12 -3.31
C TYR A 80 -9.10 8.10 -2.42
N TRP A 81 -10.08 7.24 -2.68
CA TRP A 81 -11.23 7.08 -1.82
C TRP A 81 -10.82 6.70 -0.40
N VAL A 82 -9.96 5.70 -0.23
CA VAL A 82 -9.48 5.27 1.08
C VAL A 82 -8.78 6.42 1.82
N SER A 83 -7.85 7.12 1.17
CA SER A 83 -7.15 8.26 1.80
C SER A 83 -8.07 9.45 2.10
N ASP A 84 -9.12 9.67 1.30
CA ASP A 84 -10.14 10.68 1.58
C ASP A 84 -10.96 10.31 2.81
N VAL A 85 -11.35 9.04 2.94
CA VAL A 85 -12.06 8.55 4.14
C VAL A 85 -11.18 8.66 5.37
N MET A 86 -9.89 8.29 5.29
CA MET A 86 -8.94 8.47 6.39
C MET A 86 -8.89 9.92 6.86
N ARG A 87 -8.78 10.87 5.93
CA ARG A 87 -8.72 12.31 6.24
C ARG A 87 -10.01 12.78 6.91
N ARG A 88 -11.16 12.40 6.39
CA ARG A 88 -12.47 12.76 6.95
C ARG A 88 -12.73 12.14 8.32
N ALA A 89 -12.41 10.85 8.49
CA ALA A 89 -12.61 10.13 9.74
C ALA A 89 -11.68 10.65 10.87
N ALA A 90 -10.46 11.04 10.54
CA ALA A 90 -9.50 11.58 11.51
C ALA A 90 -9.89 12.97 12.03
N GLN A 91 -10.48 13.82 11.20
CA GLN A 91 -10.71 15.23 11.52
C GLN A 91 -11.51 15.48 12.80
N PRO A 92 -12.69 14.84 13.03
CA PRO A 92 -13.46 15.05 14.25
C PRO A 92 -12.75 14.56 15.52
N LEU A 93 -11.83 13.59 15.38
CA LEU A 93 -11.12 12.98 16.49
C LEU A 93 -10.02 13.89 17.07
N VAL A 94 -9.46 14.78 16.25
CA VAL A 94 -8.34 15.63 16.65
C VAL A 94 -8.71 17.10 16.81
N GLY A 95 -9.96 17.47 16.59
CA GLY A 95 -10.50 18.83 16.80
C GLY A 95 -9.83 19.92 15.93
N ALA A 96 -9.13 19.54 14.86
CA ALA A 96 -8.39 20.45 13.99
C ALA A 96 -8.35 19.90 12.55
N PRO A 97 -8.16 20.76 11.51
CA PRO A 97 -8.10 20.30 10.13
C PRO A 97 -6.98 19.31 9.88
N VAL A 98 -7.32 18.12 9.37
CA VAL A 98 -6.36 17.16 8.83
C VAL A 98 -6.12 17.50 7.36
N ARG A 99 -4.96 18.08 7.05
CA ARG A 99 -4.65 18.63 5.73
C ARG A 99 -4.22 17.58 4.72
N PHE A 100 -3.62 16.49 5.18
CA PHE A 100 -3.04 15.43 4.34
C PHE A 100 -3.38 14.07 4.90
N ALA A 101 -3.62 13.10 4.02
CA ALA A 101 -3.68 11.69 4.38
C ALA A 101 -2.93 10.87 3.34
N ILE A 102 -2.29 9.79 3.80
CA ILE A 102 -1.57 8.85 2.94
C ILE A 102 -1.78 7.42 3.41
N THR A 103 -1.99 6.53 2.46
CA THR A 103 -1.99 5.08 2.66
C THR A 103 -1.09 4.41 1.62
N ASN A 104 -0.82 3.12 1.79
CA ASN A 104 -0.02 2.37 0.83
C ASN A 104 -0.90 1.58 -0.13
N ALA A 105 -0.65 1.69 -1.43
CA ALA A 105 -1.37 0.93 -2.45
C ALA A 105 -1.27 -0.59 -2.25
N GLY A 106 -0.16 -1.07 -1.64
CA GLY A 106 0.04 -2.48 -1.30
C GLY A 106 -0.92 -3.02 -0.25
N GLY A 107 -1.47 -2.16 0.61
CA GLY A 107 -2.47 -2.50 1.62
C GLY A 107 -3.87 -2.75 1.05
N LEU A 108 -4.15 -2.22 -0.15
CA LEU A 108 -5.43 -2.39 -0.84
C LEU A 108 -5.40 -3.71 -1.63
N ARG A 109 -6.07 -4.75 -1.15
CA ARG A 109 -5.91 -6.13 -1.67
C ARG A 109 -6.91 -6.53 -2.74
N ALA A 110 -8.10 -5.92 -2.76
CA ALA A 110 -9.17 -6.18 -3.72
C ALA A 110 -9.70 -4.88 -4.32
N ASN A 111 -10.46 -4.97 -5.39
CA ASN A 111 -11.23 -3.87 -5.97
C ASN A 111 -12.66 -3.91 -5.44
N LEU A 112 -13.30 -2.75 -5.30
CA LEU A 112 -14.74 -2.66 -5.13
C LEU A 112 -15.38 -2.68 -6.52
N ARG A 113 -15.94 -3.83 -6.92
CA ARG A 113 -16.53 -4.01 -8.23
C ARG A 113 -17.88 -3.28 -8.34
N PRO A 114 -18.34 -2.98 -9.57
CA PRO A 114 -19.69 -2.44 -9.76
C PRO A 114 -20.78 -3.33 -9.14
N GLY A 115 -21.75 -2.70 -8.48
CA GLY A 115 -22.87 -3.37 -7.85
C GLY A 115 -22.99 -3.12 -6.35
N GLN A 116 -23.64 -4.04 -5.65
CA GLN A 116 -23.83 -4.01 -4.21
C GLN A 116 -22.54 -4.36 -3.50
N ILE A 117 -22.00 -3.42 -2.73
CA ILE A 117 -20.86 -3.65 -1.85
C ILE A 117 -21.35 -4.22 -0.52
N LYS A 118 -20.69 -5.27 -0.04
CA LYS A 118 -21.01 -6.02 1.17
C LYS A 118 -19.88 -5.89 2.19
N VAL A 119 -20.14 -6.31 3.41
CA VAL A 119 -19.13 -6.37 4.48
C VAL A 119 -17.90 -7.17 4.03
N GLY A 120 -18.09 -8.33 3.40
CA GLY A 120 -17.00 -9.17 2.91
C GLY A 120 -16.09 -8.47 1.90
N ASP A 121 -16.64 -7.62 1.02
CA ASP A 121 -15.82 -6.88 0.04
C ASP A 121 -14.83 -5.93 0.73
N ILE A 122 -15.24 -5.33 1.86
CA ILE A 122 -14.35 -4.45 2.65
C ILE A 122 -13.28 -5.27 3.37
N PHE A 123 -13.61 -6.46 3.88
CA PHE A 123 -12.62 -7.38 4.45
C PHE A 123 -11.61 -7.87 3.41
N GLU A 124 -12.04 -8.16 2.19
CA GLU A 124 -11.14 -8.51 1.09
C GLU A 124 -10.26 -7.33 0.66
N LEU A 125 -10.83 -6.11 0.62
CA LEU A 125 -10.08 -4.89 0.31
C LEU A 125 -9.00 -4.60 1.36
N MET A 126 -9.35 -4.66 2.64
CA MET A 126 -8.49 -4.27 3.77
C MET A 126 -8.44 -5.38 4.83
N PRO A 127 -7.67 -6.47 4.58
CA PRO A 127 -7.63 -7.63 5.48
C PRO A 127 -6.74 -7.43 6.72
N PHE A 128 -6.16 -6.25 6.89
CA PHE A 128 -5.22 -5.92 7.97
C PHE A 128 -5.91 -5.21 9.13
N GLU A 129 -5.37 -5.37 10.34
CA GLU A 129 -5.81 -4.69 11.56
C GLU A 129 -5.06 -3.35 11.77
N ASN A 130 -4.59 -2.73 10.70
CA ASN A 130 -3.91 -1.44 10.81
C ASN A 130 -4.84 -0.35 11.32
N GLU A 131 -4.37 0.42 12.31
CA GLU A 131 -5.10 1.51 12.92
C GLU A 131 -4.83 2.85 12.21
N LEU A 132 -5.83 3.70 12.24
CA LEU A 132 -5.72 5.10 11.83
C LEU A 132 -4.92 5.86 12.88
N VAL A 133 -3.85 6.52 12.45
CA VAL A 133 -2.98 7.36 13.29
C VAL A 133 -2.93 8.77 12.73
N VAL A 134 -2.99 9.77 13.60
CA VAL A 134 -2.77 11.18 13.23
C VAL A 134 -1.45 11.64 13.83
N ILE A 135 -0.61 12.24 12.99
CA ILE A 135 0.69 12.79 13.35
C ILE A 135 0.80 14.24 12.92
N GLU A 136 1.80 14.94 13.39
CA GLU A 136 2.14 16.29 12.93
C GLU A 136 3.43 16.25 12.10
N LEU A 137 3.36 16.82 10.90
CA LEU A 137 4.49 17.02 10.00
C LEU A 137 4.57 18.50 9.60
N THR A 138 5.76 18.96 9.26
CA THR A 138 5.92 20.24 8.56
C THR A 138 5.53 20.09 7.07
N GLY A 139 5.21 21.20 6.40
CA GLY A 139 4.95 21.15 4.95
C GLY A 139 6.11 20.59 4.15
N ALA A 140 7.35 20.87 4.54
CA ALA A 140 8.54 20.27 3.93
C ALA A 140 8.54 18.74 4.08
N GLU A 141 8.16 18.23 5.25
CA GLU A 141 8.06 16.79 5.50
C GLU A 141 6.90 16.16 4.71
N VAL A 142 5.78 16.84 4.54
CA VAL A 142 4.67 16.38 3.66
C VAL A 142 5.18 16.22 2.22
N ILE A 143 5.88 17.23 1.68
CA ILE A 143 6.47 17.15 0.34
C ILE A 143 7.45 15.98 0.24
N GLN A 144 8.27 15.77 1.28
CA GLN A 144 9.22 14.65 1.32
C GLN A 144 8.52 13.29 1.35
N VAL A 145 7.44 13.13 2.12
CA VAL A 145 6.60 11.91 2.13
C VAL A 145 6.04 11.61 0.74
N VAL A 146 5.53 12.62 0.05
CA VAL A 146 5.03 12.47 -1.33
C VAL A 146 6.16 12.05 -2.28
N LYS A 147 7.35 12.66 -2.15
CA LYS A 147 8.55 12.31 -2.93
C LYS A 147 8.97 10.85 -2.69
N GLU A 148 9.01 10.41 -1.44
CA GLU A 148 9.35 9.02 -1.08
C GLU A 148 8.36 8.01 -1.69
N GLY A 149 7.06 8.27 -1.59
CA GLY A 149 6.01 7.45 -2.22
C GLY A 149 6.11 7.43 -3.75
N LEU A 150 6.41 8.59 -4.37
CA LEU A 150 6.61 8.71 -5.81
C LEU A 150 7.80 7.85 -6.27
N LEU A 151 8.97 8.01 -5.65
CA LEU A 151 10.18 7.28 -6.02
C LEU A 151 10.06 5.77 -5.81
N ARG A 152 9.21 5.35 -4.90
CA ARG A 152 8.99 3.95 -4.60
C ARG A 152 8.14 3.22 -5.65
N ARG A 153 7.01 3.82 -6.05
CA ARG A 153 6.00 3.13 -6.89
C ARG A 153 5.37 3.99 -7.99
N GLY A 154 5.80 5.24 -8.17
CA GLY A 154 5.14 6.20 -9.05
C GLY A 154 4.05 7.00 -8.34
N GLY A 155 3.95 6.86 -7.02
CA GLY A 155 3.00 7.53 -6.13
C GLY A 155 2.28 6.54 -5.21
N GLU A 156 2.11 6.92 -3.94
CA GLU A 156 1.22 6.23 -3.02
C GLU A 156 -0.10 7.02 -2.90
N PRO A 157 -1.23 6.34 -2.65
CA PRO A 157 -2.52 7.00 -2.54
C PRO A 157 -2.53 8.07 -1.44
N CYS A 158 -2.91 9.27 -1.80
CA CYS A 158 -2.98 10.38 -0.85
C CYS A 158 -4.21 11.26 -1.06
N SER A 159 -4.54 12.05 -0.04
CA SER A 159 -5.63 13.02 -0.01
C SER A 159 -5.11 14.38 0.46
N GLY A 160 -5.69 15.45 -0.06
CA GLY A 160 -5.37 16.81 0.33
C GLY A 160 -4.29 17.49 -0.50
N VAL A 161 -3.65 16.79 -1.43
CA VAL A 161 -2.60 17.36 -2.29
C VAL A 161 -2.80 17.01 -3.77
N LYS A 162 -2.17 17.81 -4.63
CA LYS A 162 -1.92 17.54 -6.04
C LYS A 162 -0.42 17.43 -6.28
N VAL A 163 -0.03 16.45 -7.09
CA VAL A 163 1.36 16.09 -7.37
C VAL A 163 1.60 16.18 -8.86
N LYS A 164 2.58 16.97 -9.28
CA LYS A 164 2.98 17.11 -10.68
C LYS A 164 4.47 16.86 -10.82
N VAL A 165 4.85 16.06 -11.79
CA VAL A 165 6.24 15.87 -12.19
C VAL A 165 6.40 16.36 -13.61
N GLU A 166 7.41 17.18 -13.86
CA GLU A 166 7.74 17.75 -15.17
C GLU A 166 9.20 17.50 -15.51
N GLY A 167 9.54 17.65 -16.80
CA GLY A 167 10.90 17.49 -17.29
C GLY A 167 11.20 16.11 -17.86
N THR A 168 12.49 15.75 -17.85
CA THR A 168 12.99 14.46 -18.35
C THR A 168 13.47 13.60 -17.18
N PRO A 169 13.69 12.28 -17.38
CA PRO A 169 14.23 11.39 -16.33
C PRO A 169 15.56 11.87 -15.71
N GLN A 170 16.37 12.59 -16.48
CA GLN A 170 17.67 13.11 -16.03
C GLN A 170 17.56 14.45 -15.31
N GLN A 171 16.46 15.17 -15.54
CA GLN A 171 16.22 16.50 -14.98
C GLN A 171 14.72 16.69 -14.73
N ALA A 172 14.22 16.00 -13.71
CA ALA A 172 12.82 16.06 -13.31
C ALA A 172 12.63 17.07 -12.18
N THR A 173 11.46 17.70 -12.17
CA THR A 173 11.02 18.62 -11.11
C THR A 173 9.71 18.12 -10.53
N LEU A 174 9.66 17.98 -9.19
CA LEU A 174 8.46 17.66 -8.44
C LEU A 174 7.81 18.93 -7.91
N SER A 175 6.54 19.11 -8.19
CA SER A 175 5.68 20.13 -7.59
C SER A 175 4.58 19.48 -6.80
N VAL A 176 4.40 19.90 -5.54
CA VAL A 176 3.33 19.44 -4.65
C VAL A 176 2.59 20.68 -4.14
N THR A 177 1.30 20.73 -4.35
CA THR A 177 0.42 21.79 -3.85
C THR A 177 -0.68 21.17 -3.01
N TRP A 178 -1.35 21.98 -2.20
CA TRP A 178 -2.61 21.58 -1.60
C TRP A 178 -3.65 21.29 -2.69
N GLU A 179 -4.69 20.57 -2.34
CA GLU A 179 -5.79 20.19 -3.25
C GLU A 179 -6.46 21.40 -3.94
N ASP A 180 -6.53 22.53 -3.23
CA ASP A 180 -7.06 23.80 -3.72
C ASP A 180 -6.10 24.57 -4.66
N GLY A 181 -4.88 24.03 -4.89
CA GLY A 181 -3.84 24.63 -5.70
C GLY A 181 -2.93 25.61 -4.97
N SER A 182 -3.20 25.91 -3.69
CA SER A 182 -2.34 26.79 -2.89
C SER A 182 -0.99 26.13 -2.60
N PRO A 183 0.09 26.90 -2.48
CA PRO A 183 1.41 26.39 -2.16
C PRO A 183 1.45 25.81 -0.74
N ILE A 184 2.27 24.79 -0.54
CA ILE A 184 2.56 24.25 0.79
C ILE A 184 3.66 25.10 1.42
N ASP A 185 3.36 25.78 2.54
CA ASP A 185 4.38 26.44 3.33
C ASP A 185 5.28 25.38 4.00
N PRO A 186 6.57 25.33 3.67
CA PRO A 186 7.49 24.33 4.21
C PRO A 186 7.61 24.31 5.73
N ALA A 187 7.40 25.46 6.38
CA ALA A 187 7.53 25.61 7.83
C ALA A 187 6.23 25.34 8.61
N ALA A 188 5.08 25.41 7.94
CA ALA A 188 3.79 25.20 8.58
C ALA A 188 3.65 23.75 9.08
N VAL A 189 3.25 23.59 10.34
CA VAL A 189 2.92 22.29 10.92
C VAL A 189 1.48 21.94 10.62
N VAL A 190 1.26 20.75 10.07
CA VAL A 190 -0.06 20.26 9.69
C VAL A 190 -0.34 18.87 10.26
N LYS A 191 -1.60 18.57 10.52
CA LYS A 191 -2.04 17.23 10.90
C LYS A 191 -2.18 16.35 9.67
N VAL A 192 -1.65 15.13 9.80
CA VAL A 192 -1.55 14.11 8.75
C VAL A 192 -2.14 12.81 9.26
N ALA A 193 -3.08 12.24 8.51
CA ALA A 193 -3.63 10.91 8.77
C ALA A 193 -2.84 9.85 8.00
N THR A 194 -2.49 8.77 8.68
CA THR A 194 -1.78 7.62 8.10
C THR A 194 -2.15 6.35 8.86
N SER A 195 -1.54 5.22 8.52
CA SER A 195 -1.67 3.99 9.31
C SER A 195 -0.52 3.83 10.29
N ASP A 196 -0.75 3.10 11.37
CA ASP A 196 0.27 2.65 12.32
C ASP A 196 1.43 1.91 11.61
N TYR A 197 1.10 1.10 10.60
CA TYR A 197 2.08 0.41 9.76
C TYR A 197 3.03 1.38 9.04
N LEU A 198 2.50 2.41 8.39
CA LEU A 198 3.34 3.41 7.70
C LEU A 198 4.09 4.29 8.68
N TYR A 199 3.44 4.71 9.78
CA TYR A 199 4.08 5.45 10.86
C TYR A 199 5.21 4.65 11.50
N GLY A 200 5.04 3.33 11.66
CA GLY A 200 6.07 2.40 12.12
C GLY A 200 7.25 2.21 11.15
N GLY A 201 7.20 2.79 9.94
CA GLY A 201 8.24 2.72 8.91
C GLY A 201 8.01 1.68 7.84
N GLY A 202 6.77 1.19 7.73
CA GLY A 202 6.36 0.33 6.64
C GLY A 202 6.54 0.99 5.27
N ASP A 203 6.66 0.16 4.25
CA ASP A 203 6.74 0.56 2.85
C ASP A 203 7.83 1.60 2.50
N SER A 204 8.88 1.72 3.34
CA SER A 204 10.05 2.59 3.09
C SER A 204 9.69 4.06 2.85
N ILE A 205 8.79 4.62 3.67
CA ILE A 205 8.48 6.04 3.75
C ILE A 205 8.98 6.57 5.11
N PRO A 206 10.31 6.71 5.28
CA PRO A 206 10.92 6.97 6.58
C PRO A 206 10.54 8.33 7.19
N THR A 207 10.11 9.29 6.38
CA THR A 207 9.70 10.60 6.88
C THR A 207 8.45 10.51 7.76
N LEU A 208 7.55 9.54 7.55
CA LEU A 208 6.39 9.35 8.43
C LEU A 208 6.79 9.01 9.87
N LYS A 209 7.92 8.33 10.10
CA LYS A 209 8.46 8.06 11.45
C LYS A 209 8.89 9.31 12.22
N LYS A 210 9.10 10.43 11.52
CA LYS A 210 9.45 11.72 12.14
C LYS A 210 8.21 12.47 12.67
N GLY A 211 7.02 11.91 12.45
CA GLY A 211 5.77 12.49 12.89
C GLY A 211 5.75 12.75 14.39
N ARG A 212 5.38 13.97 14.76
CA ARG A 212 5.28 14.45 16.15
C ARG A 212 3.86 14.25 16.67
N HIS A 213 3.72 14.17 17.98
CA HIS A 213 2.43 14.06 18.68
C HIS A 213 1.50 12.97 18.11
N PRO A 214 1.97 11.71 18.00
CA PRO A 214 1.16 10.65 17.42
C PRO A 214 -0.10 10.42 18.28
N PHE A 215 -1.24 10.40 17.61
CA PHE A 215 -2.54 10.07 18.18
C PHE A 215 -3.08 8.82 17.49
N THR A 216 -3.04 7.70 18.19
CA THR A 216 -3.64 6.43 17.76
C THR A 216 -5.13 6.46 18.06
N THR A 217 -5.97 6.30 17.05
CA THR A 217 -7.41 6.54 17.19
C THR A 217 -8.17 5.37 17.81
N GLY A 218 -7.58 4.17 17.84
CA GLY A 218 -8.26 2.92 18.20
C GLY A 218 -9.23 2.41 17.12
N ILE A 219 -9.27 3.06 15.95
CA ILE A 219 -10.14 2.68 14.84
C ILE A 219 -9.30 2.04 13.75
N THR A 220 -9.61 0.80 13.36
CA THR A 220 -8.92 0.18 12.23
C THR A 220 -9.32 0.83 10.90
N LEU A 221 -8.41 0.82 9.92
CA LEU A 221 -8.73 1.32 8.58
C LEU A 221 -9.91 0.57 7.97
N ARG A 222 -10.04 -0.73 8.24
CA ARG A 222 -11.18 -1.53 7.81
C ARG A 222 -12.48 -1.06 8.44
N GLN A 223 -12.50 -0.84 9.76
CA GLN A 223 -13.71 -0.37 10.45
C GLN A 223 -14.15 1.00 9.92
N MET A 224 -13.20 1.91 9.71
CA MET A 224 -13.47 3.23 9.11
C MET A 224 -14.14 3.10 7.72
N LEU A 225 -13.71 2.15 6.88
CA LEU A 225 -14.31 1.92 5.56
C LEU A 225 -15.70 1.28 5.65
N LEU A 226 -15.91 0.36 6.61
CA LEU A 226 -17.24 -0.20 6.91
C LEU A 226 -18.21 0.88 7.33
N ASP A 227 -17.79 1.76 8.24
CA ASP A 227 -18.61 2.87 8.76
C ASP A 227 -18.98 3.86 7.65
N GLU A 228 -18.04 4.22 6.78
CA GLU A 228 -18.30 5.09 5.62
C GLU A 228 -19.30 4.45 4.66
N CYS A 229 -19.12 3.18 4.29
CA CYS A 229 -20.06 2.49 3.41
C CYS A 229 -21.45 2.35 4.03
N ALA A 230 -21.53 2.02 5.31
CA ALA A 230 -22.80 1.93 6.03
C ALA A 230 -23.51 3.29 6.14
N ALA A 231 -22.77 4.36 6.38
CA ALA A 231 -23.32 5.73 6.43
C ALA A 231 -23.87 6.16 5.07
N LEU A 232 -23.15 5.89 3.98
CA LEU A 232 -23.62 6.17 2.62
C LEU A 232 -24.88 5.39 2.30
N GLY A 233 -24.91 4.08 2.55
CA GLY A 233 -26.07 3.24 2.30
C GLY A 233 -27.29 3.65 3.12
N LYS A 234 -27.11 3.97 4.42
CA LYS A 234 -28.18 4.50 5.28
C LYS A 234 -28.73 5.84 4.78
N ALA A 235 -27.88 6.66 4.17
CA ALA A 235 -28.28 7.93 3.57
C ALA A 235 -28.90 7.77 2.17
N GLY A 236 -29.02 6.56 1.63
CA GLY A 236 -29.48 6.28 0.26
C GLY A 236 -28.55 6.86 -0.82
N LYS A 237 -27.25 7.00 -0.51
CA LYS A 237 -26.23 7.52 -1.43
C LYS A 237 -25.37 6.40 -1.96
N ASP A 238 -24.97 6.53 -3.22
CA ASP A 238 -24.03 5.62 -3.86
C ASP A 238 -22.58 5.91 -3.42
N LEU A 239 -21.77 4.86 -3.42
CA LEU A 239 -20.32 4.97 -3.37
C LEU A 239 -19.82 5.32 -4.78
N LEU A 240 -19.31 6.53 -4.93
CA LEU A 240 -18.80 7.02 -6.19
C LEU A 240 -17.27 6.96 -6.23
N SER A 241 -16.74 6.64 -7.40
CA SER A 241 -15.30 6.71 -7.65
C SER A 241 -14.83 8.16 -7.59
N PRO A 242 -13.78 8.50 -6.80
CA PRO A 242 -13.23 9.84 -6.79
C PRO A 242 -12.71 10.27 -8.16
N ALA A 243 -12.67 11.59 -8.38
CA ALA A 243 -12.04 12.17 -9.55
C ALA A 243 -10.53 11.82 -9.60
N THR A 244 -10.01 11.64 -10.80
CA THR A 244 -8.59 11.47 -11.09
C THR A 244 -7.88 12.83 -11.20
N GLY A 245 -6.56 12.83 -11.48
CA GLY A 245 -5.76 14.06 -11.65
C GLY A 245 -5.05 14.53 -10.39
N ARG A 246 -4.92 13.66 -9.36
CA ARG A 246 -4.10 13.97 -8.19
C ARG A 246 -2.61 13.81 -8.47
N TYR A 247 -2.26 12.88 -9.33
CA TYR A 247 -0.90 12.67 -9.83
C TYR A 247 -0.84 12.95 -11.32
N THR A 248 0.02 13.85 -11.72
CA THR A 248 0.37 14.09 -13.13
C THR A 248 1.84 13.74 -13.31
N VAL A 249 2.11 12.50 -13.74
CA VAL A 249 3.47 11.97 -13.91
C VAL A 249 3.61 11.44 -15.33
N PRO A 250 4.50 11.99 -16.16
CA PRO A 250 4.72 11.51 -17.53
C PRO A 250 5.22 10.06 -17.56
N VAL A 251 4.81 9.31 -18.59
CA VAL A 251 5.20 7.90 -18.74
C VAL A 251 6.71 7.68 -18.69
N PRO A 252 7.58 8.48 -19.35
CA PRO A 252 9.04 8.31 -19.26
C PRO A 252 9.57 8.45 -17.82
N ILE A 253 8.94 9.31 -17.01
CA ILE A 253 9.27 9.46 -15.59
C ILE A 253 8.89 8.20 -14.80
N LEU A 254 7.70 7.64 -15.05
CA LEU A 254 7.27 6.38 -14.41
C LEU A 254 8.18 5.20 -14.76
N GLU A 255 8.64 5.13 -16.00
CA GLU A 255 9.62 4.15 -16.44
C GLU A 255 10.96 4.33 -15.71
N ALA A 256 11.46 5.56 -15.62
CA ALA A 256 12.69 5.87 -14.89
C ALA A 256 12.59 5.59 -13.37
N ILE A 257 11.41 5.77 -12.77
CA ILE A 257 11.16 5.35 -11.37
C ILE A 257 11.27 3.84 -11.25
N ARG A 258 10.62 3.10 -12.15
CA ARG A 258 10.67 1.64 -12.17
C ARG A 258 12.10 1.13 -12.31
N ASP A 259 12.88 1.74 -13.18
CA ASP A 259 14.24 1.34 -13.52
C ASP A 259 15.29 1.98 -12.58
N LYS A 260 14.86 2.75 -11.58
CA LYS A 260 15.68 3.46 -10.57
C LYS A 260 16.71 4.41 -11.18
N THR A 261 16.38 5.03 -12.29
CA THR A 261 17.25 5.97 -13.03
C THR A 261 16.79 7.42 -12.94
N LEU A 262 15.64 7.70 -12.30
CA LEU A 262 15.12 9.04 -12.14
C LEU A 262 16.03 9.89 -11.25
N LYS A 263 16.33 11.12 -11.71
CA LYS A 263 16.97 12.19 -10.94
C LYS A 263 15.94 13.28 -10.64
N LEU A 264 15.70 13.52 -9.32
CA LEU A 264 14.64 14.40 -8.81
C LEU A 264 15.18 15.25 -7.66
#